data_e64d390aec6677c01decbf4eae77eb2f
#
_entry.id   e64d390aec6677c01decbf4eae77eb2f
#
_cell.length_a   1.000
_cell.length_b   1.000
_cell.length_c   1.000
_cell.angle_alpha   90.00
_cell.angle_beta   90.00
_cell.angle_gamma   90.00
#
_symmetry.space_group_name_H-M   'P 1'
#
loop_
_entity.id
_entity.type
_entity.pdbx_description
1 polymer ?
#
loop_
_entity_poly.entity_id
_entity_poly.type
_entity_poly.pdbx_seq_one_letter_code
_entity_poly.pdbx_strand_id
1 'polypeptide(L)'
;MIQVRFLCDEMLARLGRWLRAAGHDTLIAGPGAADTALLALAEEEGRILLTCDRGLIDLAEARTPAMLLSDRMPDQALRLRDALGLDWLAAPFTRCLIDNCLLQETTPGGAIPETARSLPGPFHRCPCCGRDYWPGSHVRRMLARLAAWNAPTPAQLLGHALR
;
A
#
# COMPACT_ATOMS: atom_id res chain seq x y z
N MET A 1 -12.66 -12.18 6.51
CA MET A 1 -12.75 -10.83 5.91
C MET A 1 -12.12 -10.87 4.53
N ILE A 2 -12.81 -10.34 3.52
CA ILE A 2 -12.25 -10.27 2.16
C ILE A 2 -11.16 -9.18 2.20
N GLN A 3 -9.92 -9.58 1.97
CA GLN A 3 -8.81 -8.64 1.92
C GLN A 3 -8.91 -7.85 0.61
N VAL A 4 -9.09 -6.54 0.70
CA VAL A 4 -9.14 -5.66 -0.47
C VAL A 4 -7.77 -5.66 -1.15
N ARG A 5 -7.76 -5.86 -2.48
CA ARG A 5 -6.56 -5.84 -3.33
C ARG A 5 -6.58 -4.62 -4.24
N PHE A 6 -5.42 -4.06 -4.51
CA PHE A 6 -5.29 -2.83 -5.29
C PHE A 6 -4.45 -3.04 -6.55
N LEU A 7 -4.74 -2.23 -7.56
CA LEU A 7 -3.88 -2.00 -8.72
C LEU A 7 -3.65 -0.49 -8.83
N CYS A 8 -2.42 -0.06 -8.65
CA CYS A 8 -2.02 1.34 -8.85
C CYS A 8 -1.55 1.56 -10.27
N ASP A 9 -2.08 2.58 -10.93
CA ASP A 9 -1.51 3.17 -12.13
C ASP A 9 -0.05 3.62 -11.88
N GLU A 10 0.76 3.77 -12.94
CA GLU A 10 2.19 4.12 -12.83
C GLU A 10 2.42 5.42 -12.04
N MET A 11 1.55 6.42 -12.20
CA MET A 11 1.60 7.70 -11.47
C MET A 11 1.47 7.52 -9.96
N LEU A 12 0.85 6.45 -9.51
CA LEU A 12 0.63 6.12 -8.11
C LEU A 12 1.63 5.09 -7.55
N ALA A 13 2.77 4.86 -8.21
CA ALA A 13 3.77 3.90 -7.75
C ALA A 13 4.24 4.18 -6.30
N ARG A 14 4.31 5.44 -5.89
CA ARG A 14 4.63 5.83 -4.51
C ARG A 14 3.55 5.40 -3.54
N LEU A 15 2.28 5.63 -3.86
CA LEU A 15 1.14 5.18 -3.07
C LEU A 15 1.13 3.65 -2.96
N GLY A 16 1.35 2.94 -4.08
CA GLY A 16 1.41 1.49 -4.11
C GLY A 16 2.45 0.92 -3.14
N ARG A 17 3.62 1.54 -3.03
CA ARG A 17 4.64 1.13 -2.05
C ARG A 17 4.18 1.36 -0.60
N TRP A 18 3.43 2.41 -0.31
CA TRP A 18 2.86 2.65 1.01
C TRP A 18 1.75 1.66 1.35
N LEU A 19 0.91 1.29 0.39
CA LEU A 19 -0.09 0.24 0.56
C LEU A 19 0.57 -1.12 0.88
N ARG A 20 1.65 -1.47 0.18
CA ARG A 20 2.47 -2.65 0.49
C ARG A 20 3.10 -2.56 1.89
N ALA A 21 3.59 -1.37 2.28
CA ALA A 21 4.12 -1.14 3.62
C ALA A 21 3.07 -1.35 4.71
N ALA A 22 1.80 -1.04 4.44
CA ALA A 22 0.67 -1.30 5.32
C ALA A 22 0.19 -2.77 5.30
N GLY A 23 0.75 -3.60 4.39
CA GLY A 23 0.42 -5.02 4.26
C GLY A 23 -0.63 -5.34 3.19
N HIS A 24 -1.13 -4.35 2.45
CA HIS A 24 -2.14 -4.56 1.41
C HIS A 24 -1.53 -5.12 0.13
N ASP A 25 -2.20 -6.14 -0.43
CA ASP A 25 -1.85 -6.70 -1.74
C ASP A 25 -2.07 -5.64 -2.83
N THR A 26 -0.96 -5.14 -3.38
CA THR A 26 -0.99 -4.02 -4.32
C THR A 26 -0.07 -4.27 -5.51
N LEU A 27 -0.64 -4.38 -6.69
CA LEU A 27 0.11 -4.30 -7.95
C LEU A 27 0.37 -2.84 -8.31
N ILE A 28 1.48 -2.59 -8.96
CA ILE A 28 1.85 -1.27 -9.50
C ILE A 28 2.11 -1.46 -10.99
N ALA A 29 1.38 -0.73 -11.81
CA ALA A 29 1.55 -0.77 -13.25
C ALA A 29 2.97 -0.37 -13.66
N GLY A 30 3.50 -1.07 -14.65
CA GLY A 30 4.75 -0.68 -15.29
C GLY A 30 4.57 0.56 -16.17
N PRO A 31 5.68 1.22 -16.54
CA PRO A 31 5.64 2.39 -17.41
C PRO A 31 4.97 2.08 -18.75
N GLY A 32 4.04 2.94 -19.17
CA GLY A 32 3.35 2.83 -20.44
C GLY A 32 2.36 1.65 -20.56
N ALA A 33 1.88 1.11 -19.44
CA ALA A 33 0.81 0.13 -19.44
C ALA A 33 -0.45 0.71 -20.10
N ALA A 34 -1.05 -0.03 -21.06
CA ALA A 34 -2.26 0.42 -21.74
C ALA A 34 -3.47 0.41 -20.77
N ASP A 35 -4.32 1.42 -20.85
CA ASP A 35 -5.53 1.57 -20.01
C ASP A 35 -6.42 0.33 -20.07
N THR A 36 -6.63 -0.22 -21.27
CA THR A 36 -7.44 -1.43 -21.45
C THR A 36 -6.85 -2.65 -20.75
N ALA A 37 -5.52 -2.76 -20.68
CA ALA A 37 -4.84 -3.84 -19.97
C ALA A 37 -4.97 -3.66 -18.45
N LEU A 38 -4.92 -2.43 -17.94
CA LEU A 38 -5.12 -2.13 -16.52
C LEU A 38 -6.55 -2.47 -16.09
N LEU A 39 -7.55 -2.09 -16.88
CA LEU A 39 -8.96 -2.39 -16.60
C LEU A 39 -9.21 -3.90 -16.63
N ALA A 40 -8.70 -4.60 -17.63
CA ALA A 40 -8.83 -6.06 -17.73
C ALA A 40 -8.20 -6.78 -16.53
N LEU A 41 -6.98 -6.37 -16.14
CA LEU A 41 -6.27 -6.94 -14.99
C LEU A 41 -7.03 -6.67 -13.66
N ALA A 42 -7.55 -5.45 -13.49
CA ALA A 42 -8.30 -5.09 -12.30
C ALA A 42 -9.58 -5.93 -12.18
N GLU A 43 -10.30 -6.14 -13.28
CA GLU A 43 -11.50 -6.97 -13.33
C GLU A 43 -11.19 -8.44 -13.07
N GLU A 44 -10.20 -9.00 -13.78
CA GLU A 44 -9.83 -10.42 -13.69
C GLU A 44 -9.39 -10.80 -12.28
N GLU A 45 -8.58 -9.95 -11.64
CA GLU A 45 -8.07 -10.21 -10.30
C GLU A 45 -8.95 -9.64 -9.17
N GLY A 46 -10.06 -8.95 -9.49
CA GLY A 46 -10.94 -8.32 -8.50
C GLY A 46 -10.20 -7.27 -7.66
N ARG A 47 -9.38 -6.42 -8.31
CA ARG A 47 -8.62 -5.34 -7.68
C ARG A 47 -9.33 -4.02 -7.84
N ILE A 48 -9.21 -3.14 -6.84
CA ILE A 48 -9.61 -1.74 -6.99
C ILE A 48 -8.50 -1.01 -7.75
N LEU A 49 -8.84 -0.48 -8.93
CA LEU A 49 -7.93 0.36 -9.71
C LEU A 49 -7.84 1.75 -9.08
N LEU A 50 -6.63 2.19 -8.78
CA LEU A 50 -6.33 3.53 -8.26
C LEU A 50 -5.59 4.32 -9.32
N THR A 51 -6.09 5.50 -9.67
CA THR A 51 -5.49 6.37 -10.70
C THR A 51 -5.72 7.85 -10.38
N CYS A 52 -4.89 8.72 -10.96
CA CYS A 52 -5.12 10.17 -11.05
C CYS A 52 -5.70 10.57 -12.41
N ASP A 53 -5.83 9.64 -13.35
CA ASP A 53 -6.32 9.90 -14.71
C ASP A 53 -7.85 9.78 -14.76
N ARG A 54 -8.52 10.89 -15.13
CA ARG A 54 -9.98 10.92 -15.33
C ARG A 54 -10.40 10.10 -16.55
N GLY A 55 -9.59 10.10 -17.61
CA GLY A 55 -9.88 9.32 -18.81
C GLY A 55 -9.95 7.83 -18.51
N LEU A 56 -9.03 7.32 -17.67
CA LEU A 56 -9.04 5.93 -17.24
C LEU A 56 -10.27 5.60 -16.38
N ILE A 57 -10.73 6.53 -15.53
CA ILE A 57 -11.97 6.36 -14.77
C ILE A 57 -13.20 6.34 -15.70
N ASP A 58 -13.22 7.21 -16.71
CA ASP A 58 -14.35 7.28 -17.65
C ASP A 58 -14.46 6.00 -18.52
N LEU A 59 -13.32 5.33 -18.75
CA LEU A 59 -13.26 4.03 -19.44
C LEU A 59 -13.65 2.85 -18.53
N ALA A 60 -13.57 3.02 -17.20
CA ALA A 60 -13.92 1.95 -16.26
C ALA A 60 -15.42 1.68 -16.31
N GLU A 61 -15.81 0.46 -16.63
CA GLU A 61 -17.18 0.01 -16.59
C GLU A 61 -17.65 -0.28 -15.17
N ALA A 62 -18.97 -0.48 -14.98
CA ALA A 62 -19.54 -0.78 -13.67
C ALA A 62 -18.96 -2.05 -12.98
N ARG A 63 -18.32 -2.93 -13.75
CA ARG A 63 -17.68 -4.16 -13.24
C ARG A 63 -16.26 -3.95 -12.71
N THR A 64 -15.59 -2.86 -13.10
CA THR A 64 -14.22 -2.57 -12.69
C THR A 64 -14.26 -1.50 -11.61
N PRO A 65 -14.14 -1.86 -10.33
CA PRO A 65 -14.07 -0.88 -9.26
C PRO A 65 -12.82 -0.02 -9.42
N ALA A 66 -13.03 1.27 -9.62
CA ALA A 66 -11.94 2.23 -9.83
C ALA A 66 -12.14 3.47 -8.96
N MET A 67 -11.04 4.09 -8.54
CA MET A 67 -11.07 5.29 -7.71
C MET A 67 -10.11 6.35 -8.25
N LEU A 68 -10.66 7.54 -8.51
CA LEU A 68 -9.88 8.72 -8.82
C LEU A 68 -9.29 9.30 -7.53
N LEU A 69 -7.99 9.54 -7.56
CA LEU A 69 -7.25 10.14 -6.45
C LEU A 69 -6.62 11.47 -6.89
N SER A 70 -6.30 12.31 -5.91
CA SER A 70 -5.50 13.52 -6.13
C SER A 70 -4.04 13.16 -6.40
N ASP A 71 -3.24 14.12 -6.82
CA ASP A 71 -1.80 13.98 -7.03
C ASP A 71 -0.98 14.05 -5.71
N ARG A 72 -1.62 14.42 -4.59
CA ARG A 72 -0.95 14.63 -3.29
C ARG A 72 -1.05 13.41 -2.39
N MET A 73 0.10 12.87 -2.00
CA MET A 73 0.20 11.65 -1.20
C MET A 73 -0.62 11.66 0.12
N PRO A 74 -0.60 12.70 0.97
CA PRO A 74 -1.42 12.70 2.19
C PRO A 74 -2.92 12.62 1.89
N ASP A 75 -3.38 13.32 0.86
CA ASP A 75 -4.79 13.35 0.47
C ASP A 75 -5.23 11.98 -0.08
N GLN A 76 -4.36 11.31 -0.85
CA GLN A 76 -4.58 9.93 -1.32
C GLN A 76 -4.80 8.96 -0.16
N ALA A 77 -3.93 9.02 0.85
CA ALA A 77 -3.99 8.14 2.01
C ALA A 77 -5.28 8.35 2.82
N LEU A 78 -5.63 9.60 3.09
CA LEU A 78 -6.86 9.93 3.81
C LEU A 78 -8.10 9.53 3.02
N ARG A 79 -8.10 9.76 1.71
CA ARG A 79 -9.21 9.38 0.82
C ARG A 79 -9.47 7.87 0.84
N LEU A 80 -8.41 7.05 0.80
CA LEU A 80 -8.54 5.59 0.88
C LEU A 80 -9.10 5.14 2.24
N ARG A 81 -8.60 5.72 3.34
CA ARG A 81 -9.14 5.46 4.67
C ARG A 81 -10.62 5.81 4.75
N ASP A 82 -11.01 7.01 4.33
CA ASP A 82 -12.35 7.54 4.53
C ASP A 82 -13.38 6.88 3.59
N ALA A 83 -13.00 6.56 2.36
CA ALA A 83 -13.92 5.98 1.37
C ALA A 83 -14.01 4.44 1.45
N LEU A 84 -12.94 3.76 1.80
CA LEU A 84 -12.86 2.29 1.79
C LEU A 84 -12.73 1.69 3.19
N GLY A 85 -12.61 2.51 4.24
CA GLY A 85 -12.30 2.02 5.57
C GLY A 85 -10.91 1.37 5.64
N LEU A 86 -9.95 1.84 4.81
CA LEU A 86 -8.63 1.25 4.73
C LEU A 86 -7.89 1.39 6.06
N ASP A 87 -7.45 0.27 6.60
CA ASP A 87 -6.58 0.24 7.79
C ASP A 87 -5.11 0.28 7.36
N TRP A 88 -4.46 1.42 7.60
CA TRP A 88 -3.03 1.62 7.32
C TRP A 88 -2.10 0.84 8.27
N LEU A 89 -2.65 0.23 9.31
CA LEU A 89 -1.93 -0.60 10.27
C LEU A 89 -2.38 -2.07 10.25
N ALA A 90 -3.07 -2.52 9.19
CA ALA A 90 -3.62 -3.86 9.08
C ALA A 90 -2.55 -4.97 9.26
N ALA A 91 -1.43 -4.87 8.54
CA ALA A 91 -0.33 -5.83 8.62
C ALA A 91 0.99 -5.17 8.17
N PRO A 92 1.52 -4.17 8.93
CA PRO A 92 2.67 -3.38 8.49
C PRO A 92 3.90 -4.24 8.23
N PHE A 93 4.57 -3.97 7.12
CA PHE A 93 5.84 -4.60 6.71
C PHE A 93 5.78 -6.12 6.56
N THR A 94 4.63 -6.67 6.21
CA THR A 94 4.49 -8.09 5.85
C THR A 94 4.69 -8.36 4.37
N ARG A 95 4.77 -7.30 3.54
CA ARG A 95 4.98 -7.40 2.09
C ARG A 95 6.22 -6.65 1.63
N CYS A 96 6.85 -7.19 0.60
CA CYS A 96 7.95 -6.52 -0.09
C CYS A 96 7.44 -5.25 -0.78
N LEU A 97 8.14 -4.12 -0.54
CA LEU A 97 7.77 -2.83 -1.12
C LEU A 97 8.00 -2.79 -2.65
N ILE A 98 8.85 -3.68 -3.17
CA ILE A 98 9.27 -3.69 -4.59
C ILE A 98 8.40 -4.62 -5.43
N ASP A 99 8.18 -5.85 -5.00
CA ASP A 99 7.52 -6.90 -5.80
C ASP A 99 6.22 -7.45 -5.20
N ASN A 100 5.77 -6.90 -4.06
CA ASN A 100 4.52 -7.28 -3.39
C ASN A 100 4.51 -8.69 -2.76
N CYS A 101 5.58 -9.48 -2.88
CA CYS A 101 5.64 -10.82 -2.27
C CYS A 101 5.52 -10.73 -0.75
N LEU A 102 4.89 -11.72 -0.13
CA LEU A 102 4.89 -11.86 1.32
C LEU A 102 6.32 -12.09 1.82
N LEU A 103 6.70 -11.33 2.82
CA LEU A 103 8.00 -11.45 3.45
C LEU A 103 8.06 -12.70 4.35
N GLN A 104 9.23 -13.30 4.44
CA GLN A 104 9.50 -14.44 5.31
C GLN A 104 10.43 -14.00 6.43
N GLU A 105 10.17 -14.47 7.64
CA GLU A 105 11.06 -14.24 8.77
C GLU A 105 12.43 -14.88 8.52
N THR A 106 13.48 -14.19 8.89
CA THR A 106 14.86 -14.63 8.70
C THR A 106 15.73 -14.26 9.88
N THR A 107 16.92 -14.85 9.97
CA THR A 107 17.95 -14.43 10.92
C THR A 107 18.78 -13.26 10.35
N PRO A 108 19.25 -12.34 11.20
CA PRO A 108 20.09 -11.25 10.73
C PRO A 108 21.41 -11.76 10.12
N GLY A 109 21.65 -11.36 8.87
CA GLY A 109 22.85 -11.77 8.13
C GLY A 109 22.91 -11.07 6.77
N GLY A 110 23.84 -11.49 5.92
CA GLY A 110 23.92 -11.02 4.53
C GLY A 110 24.02 -9.51 4.38
N ALA A 111 23.07 -8.91 3.68
CA ALA A 111 23.03 -7.48 3.36
C ALA A 111 22.62 -6.58 4.54
N ILE A 112 22.21 -7.15 5.70
CA ILE A 112 21.85 -6.35 6.88
C ILE A 112 23.13 -5.78 7.48
N PRO A 113 23.24 -4.44 7.64
CA PRO A 113 24.41 -3.81 8.25
C PRO A 113 24.68 -4.39 9.64
N GLU A 114 25.96 -4.56 9.99
CA GLU A 114 26.36 -5.14 11.27
C GLU A 114 25.75 -4.40 12.46
N THR A 115 25.71 -3.06 12.40
CA THR A 115 25.08 -2.22 13.41
C THR A 115 23.59 -2.43 13.58
N ALA A 116 22.91 -3.00 12.56
CA ALA A 116 21.49 -3.31 12.62
C ALA A 116 21.19 -4.74 13.08
N ARG A 117 22.19 -5.64 13.05
CA ARG A 117 22.00 -7.05 13.43
C ARG A 117 21.72 -7.25 14.92
N SER A 118 22.11 -6.30 15.76
CA SER A 118 21.82 -6.29 17.21
C SER A 118 20.45 -5.71 17.57
N LEU A 119 19.68 -5.20 16.59
CA LEU A 119 18.35 -4.71 16.87
C LEU A 119 17.40 -5.86 17.25
N PRO A 120 16.43 -5.61 18.14
CA PRO A 120 15.39 -6.60 18.41
C PRO A 120 14.55 -6.79 17.14
N GLY A 121 14.51 -7.98 16.58
CA GLY A 121 13.75 -8.30 15.37
C GLY A 121 12.29 -7.78 15.37
N PRO A 122 11.47 -8.22 14.48
CA PRO A 122 11.74 -9.27 13.48
C PRO A 122 12.58 -8.81 12.30
N PHE A 123 13.31 -9.74 11.71
CA PHE A 123 14.02 -9.57 10.44
C PHE A 123 13.29 -10.38 9.38
N HIS A 124 13.17 -9.83 8.18
CA HIS A 124 12.47 -10.49 7.09
C HIS A 124 13.30 -10.46 5.81
N ARG A 125 13.04 -11.42 4.94
CA ARG A 125 13.59 -11.47 3.58
C ARG A 125 12.46 -11.67 2.58
N CYS A 126 12.55 -10.99 1.45
CA CYS A 126 11.68 -11.25 0.33
C CYS A 126 12.13 -12.51 -0.41
N PRO A 127 11.28 -13.54 -0.55
CA PRO A 127 11.64 -14.76 -1.29
C PRO A 127 11.76 -14.51 -2.80
N CYS A 128 11.18 -13.43 -3.34
CA CYS A 128 11.17 -13.11 -4.76
C CYS A 128 12.44 -12.36 -5.19
N CYS A 129 12.79 -11.27 -4.50
CA CYS A 129 13.94 -10.43 -4.89
C CYS A 129 15.15 -10.53 -3.93
N GLY A 130 15.06 -11.32 -2.86
CA GLY A 130 16.13 -11.51 -1.89
C GLY A 130 16.42 -10.30 -0.99
N ARG A 131 15.63 -9.23 -1.06
CA ARG A 131 15.83 -8.01 -0.25
C ARG A 131 15.53 -8.28 1.21
N ASP A 132 16.43 -7.80 2.08
CA ASP A 132 16.28 -7.87 3.52
C ASP A 132 15.55 -6.66 4.08
N TYR A 133 14.75 -6.88 5.13
CA TYR A 133 13.99 -5.88 5.88
C TYR A 133 14.29 -6.04 7.37
N TRP A 134 14.55 -4.93 8.07
CA TRP A 134 14.86 -4.91 9.50
C TRP A 134 14.26 -3.68 10.19
N PRO A 135 14.05 -3.71 11.53
CA PRO A 135 13.39 -2.64 12.27
C PRO A 135 14.29 -1.40 12.49
N GLY A 136 14.83 -0.87 11.39
CA GLY A 136 15.70 0.32 11.41
C GLY A 136 14.94 1.63 11.52
N SER A 137 15.67 2.75 11.54
CA SER A 137 15.10 4.10 11.64
C SER A 137 14.13 4.43 10.50
N HIS A 138 14.37 3.89 9.30
CA HIS A 138 13.48 4.08 8.15
C HIS A 138 12.11 3.43 8.38
N VAL A 139 12.10 2.18 8.83
CA VAL A 139 10.86 1.45 9.15
C VAL A 139 10.08 2.17 10.25
N ARG A 140 10.75 2.64 11.31
CA ARG A 140 10.08 3.41 12.38
C ARG A 140 9.43 4.69 11.86
N ARG A 141 10.12 5.45 10.99
CA ARG A 141 9.54 6.65 10.36
C ARG A 141 8.35 6.33 9.45
N MET A 142 8.42 5.23 8.70
CA MET A 142 7.31 4.78 7.88
C MET A 142 6.13 4.37 8.75
N LEU A 143 6.34 3.60 9.81
CA LEU A 143 5.29 3.18 10.74
C LEU A 143 4.58 4.38 11.39
N ALA A 144 5.34 5.39 11.84
CA ALA A 144 4.76 6.62 12.39
C ALA A 144 3.86 7.35 11.37
N ARG A 145 4.24 7.32 10.08
CA ARG A 145 3.41 7.91 9.02
C ARG A 145 2.16 7.11 8.73
N LEU A 146 2.23 5.78 8.68
CA LEU A 146 1.07 4.91 8.57
C LEU A 146 0.09 5.15 9.73
N ALA A 147 0.59 5.24 10.96
CA ALA A 147 -0.21 5.55 12.13
C ALA A 147 -0.89 6.93 12.03
N ALA A 148 -0.19 7.95 11.54
CA ALA A 148 -0.77 9.27 11.33
C ALA A 148 -1.91 9.27 10.30
N TRP A 149 -1.80 8.49 9.22
CA TRP A 149 -2.88 8.34 8.23
C TRP A 149 -4.05 7.49 8.75
N ASN A 150 -3.78 6.59 9.68
CA ASN A 150 -4.80 5.73 10.29
C ASN A 150 -5.61 6.45 11.37
N ALA A 151 -5.08 7.53 11.93
CA ALA A 151 -5.76 8.28 12.98
C ALA A 151 -7.05 8.92 12.46
N PRO A 152 -8.15 8.87 13.24
CA PRO A 152 -9.41 9.50 12.87
C PRO A 152 -9.23 11.01 12.70
N THR A 153 -9.94 11.59 11.75
CA THR A 153 -9.96 13.05 11.59
C THR A 153 -10.76 13.71 12.73
N PRO A 154 -10.48 14.99 13.03
CA PRO A 154 -11.29 15.73 14.03
C PRO A 154 -12.79 15.68 13.76
N ALA A 155 -13.21 15.71 12.50
CA ALA A 155 -14.61 15.59 12.11
C ALA A 155 -15.22 14.21 12.46
N GLN A 156 -14.46 13.14 12.30
CA GLN A 156 -14.89 11.79 12.68
C GLN A 156 -15.01 11.62 14.19
N LEU A 157 -14.10 12.25 14.97
CA LEU A 157 -14.18 12.24 16.44
C LEU A 157 -15.41 12.98 16.96
N LEU A 158 -15.78 14.12 16.35
CA LEU A 158 -16.98 14.89 16.73
C LEU A 158 -18.28 14.15 16.40
N GLY A 159 -18.32 13.41 15.28
CA GLY A 159 -19.48 12.62 14.88
C GLY A 159 -19.79 11.42 15.81
N HIS A 160 -18.81 10.92 16.56
CA HIS A 160 -18.99 9.86 17.56
C HIS A 160 -19.41 10.41 18.95
N ALA A 161 -19.12 11.66 19.25
CA ALA A 161 -19.46 12.28 20.52
C ALA A 161 -20.92 12.80 20.58
N LEU A 162 -21.62 12.79 19.43
CA LEU A 162 -23.00 13.30 19.30
C LEU A 162 -24.04 12.18 19.06
N ARG A 163 -23.69 10.92 19.29
CA ARG A 163 -24.62 9.78 19.24
C ARG A 163 -24.87 9.14 20.57
#